data_8338bb6e7830ae3db7c8d0056977cad5
#
_entry.id   8338bb6e7830ae3db7c8d0056977cad5
#
_cell.length_a   1.000
_cell.length_b   1.000
_cell.length_c   1.000
_cell.angle_alpha   90.00
_cell.angle_beta   90.00
_cell.angle_gamma   90.00
#
_symmetry.space_group_name_H-M   'P 1'
#
loop_
_entity.id
_entity.type
_entity.pdbx_description
1 polymer ?
#
loop_
_entity_poly.entity_id
_entity_poly.type
_entity_poly.pdbx_seq_one_letter_code
_entity_poly.pdbx_strand_id
1 'polypeptide(L)'
;MNNFIEKLKSRSPLIHNITNMVTINDVANIELACGARPIMAMAPQEMDEVTGICDGLNLNIGTPSEERFEAMRIAARMAEKKNIPIVLDLVGVGVSRFRMDFVMSLLDEVHVDVIKDKLSEVKNVME
;
A
#
# COMPACT_ATOMS: atom_id res chain seq x y z
N MET A 1 -7.19 18.89 -12.61
CA MET A 1 -5.95 18.65 -11.87
C MET A 1 -5.88 19.48 -10.59
N ASN A 2 -6.04 20.79 -10.69
CA ASN A 2 -5.99 21.66 -9.51
C ASN A 2 -7.02 21.29 -8.43
N ASN A 3 -8.23 20.89 -8.85
CA ASN A 3 -9.30 20.47 -7.92
C ASN A 3 -8.94 19.22 -7.12
N PHE A 4 -8.10 18.35 -7.66
CA PHE A 4 -7.70 17.11 -6.99
C PHE A 4 -6.81 17.41 -5.78
N ILE A 5 -5.79 18.24 -5.95
CA ILE A 5 -4.89 18.63 -4.86
C ILE A 5 -5.64 19.46 -3.80
N GLU A 6 -6.53 20.35 -4.24
CA GLU A 6 -7.35 21.13 -3.32
C GLU A 6 -8.27 20.23 -2.48
N LYS A 7 -8.85 19.20 -3.08
CA LYS A 7 -9.66 18.20 -2.36
C LYS A 7 -8.84 17.42 -1.35
N LEU A 8 -7.62 17.03 -1.71
CA LEU A 8 -6.71 16.37 -0.78
C LEU A 8 -6.42 17.25 0.43
N LYS A 9 -6.07 18.51 0.18
CA LYS A 9 -5.77 19.47 1.26
C LYS A 9 -6.96 19.71 2.18
N SER A 10 -8.16 19.82 1.60
CA SER A 10 -9.37 20.07 2.39
C SER A 10 -9.79 18.86 3.21
N ARG A 11 -9.66 17.65 2.67
CA ARG A 11 -10.03 16.41 3.36
C ARG A 11 -8.95 15.92 4.31
N SER A 12 -7.70 16.22 3.99
CA SER A 12 -6.53 15.79 4.77
C SER A 12 -6.61 14.30 5.16
N PRO A 13 -6.72 13.38 4.16
CA PRO A 13 -6.95 11.97 4.45
C PRO A 13 -5.77 11.35 5.16
N LEU A 14 -6.04 10.41 6.06
CA LEU A 14 -5.03 9.63 6.76
C LEU A 14 -4.69 8.40 5.90
N ILE A 15 -3.44 8.30 5.47
CA ILE A 15 -2.98 7.22 4.59
C ILE A 15 -2.05 6.30 5.37
N HIS A 16 -2.43 5.03 5.46
CA HIS A 16 -1.58 4.00 6.03
C HIS A 16 -0.60 3.50 4.95
N ASN A 17 0.69 3.62 5.23
CA ASN A 17 1.74 3.18 4.33
C ASN A 17 2.52 2.01 4.91
N ILE A 18 2.50 0.88 4.21
CA ILE A 18 3.45 -0.21 4.43
C ILE A 18 4.34 -0.21 3.20
N THR A 19 5.47 0.46 3.30
CA THR A 19 6.32 0.75 2.16
C THR A 19 7.74 0.18 2.34
N ASN A 20 8.61 0.42 1.36
CA ASN A 20 9.97 -0.09 1.42
C ASN A 20 10.90 0.87 2.17
N MET A 21 12.02 0.33 2.65
CA MET A 21 12.98 1.07 3.49
C MET A 21 13.77 2.11 2.73
N VAL A 22 13.82 2.00 1.39
CA VAL A 22 14.59 2.94 0.56
C VAL A 22 13.87 4.27 0.39
N THR A 23 12.55 4.24 0.24
CA THR A 23 11.76 5.44 -0.10
C THR A 23 10.80 5.88 1.01
N ILE A 24 10.89 5.30 2.19
CA ILE A 24 9.91 5.55 3.27
C ILE A 24 9.77 7.03 3.62
N ASN A 25 10.87 7.77 3.74
CA ASN A 25 10.85 9.20 4.04
C ASN A 25 10.26 10.01 2.88
N ASP A 26 10.59 9.66 1.65
CA ASP A 26 10.11 10.36 0.46
C ASP A 26 8.60 10.22 0.33
N VAL A 27 8.07 9.02 0.58
CA VAL A 27 6.62 8.77 0.54
C VAL A 27 5.90 9.64 1.57
N ALA A 28 6.38 9.65 2.81
CA ALA A 28 5.79 10.46 3.87
C ALA A 28 5.81 11.95 3.50
N ASN A 29 6.94 12.44 3.01
CA ASN A 29 7.11 13.85 2.67
C ASN A 29 6.24 14.28 1.48
N ILE A 30 6.10 13.43 0.46
CA ILE A 30 5.24 13.72 -0.69
C ILE A 30 3.77 13.77 -0.25
N GLU A 31 3.33 12.82 0.57
CA GLU A 31 1.95 12.81 1.07
C GLU A 31 1.66 14.08 1.89
N LEU A 32 2.58 14.47 2.77
CA LEU A 32 2.44 15.71 3.54
C LEU A 32 2.37 16.92 2.61
N ALA A 33 3.23 17.00 1.61
CA ALA A 33 3.26 18.11 0.66
C ALA A 33 1.94 18.22 -0.13
N CYS A 34 1.30 17.09 -0.42
CA CYS A 34 0.02 17.06 -1.13
C CYS A 34 -1.20 17.33 -0.22
N GLY A 35 -1.00 17.42 1.09
CA GLY A 35 -2.08 17.69 2.04
C GLY A 35 -2.65 16.45 2.72
N ALA A 36 -2.11 15.27 2.47
CA ALA A 36 -2.49 14.05 3.18
C ALA A 36 -1.73 13.93 4.50
N ARG A 37 -2.19 13.03 5.35
CA ARG A 37 -1.54 12.71 6.63
C ARG A 37 -1.01 11.27 6.57
N PRO A 38 0.30 11.06 6.40
CA PRO A 38 0.85 9.70 6.36
C PRO A 38 0.99 9.09 7.75
N ILE A 39 0.73 7.77 7.83
CA ILE A 39 1.14 6.97 8.98
C ILE A 39 1.96 5.80 8.46
N MET A 40 3.17 5.64 8.99
CA MET A 40 4.14 4.63 8.58
C MET A 40 4.19 3.53 9.64
N ALA A 41 3.28 2.58 9.56
CA ALA A 41 3.17 1.50 10.53
C ALA A 41 3.33 0.15 9.85
N MET A 42 4.19 -0.72 10.38
CA MET A 42 4.57 -1.99 9.75
C MET A 42 4.60 -3.18 10.72
N ALA A 43 4.25 -2.99 11.99
CA ALA A 43 4.19 -4.10 12.94
C ALA A 43 2.87 -4.85 12.78
N PRO A 44 2.89 -6.17 12.52
CA PRO A 44 1.64 -6.93 12.36
C PRO A 44 0.67 -6.74 13.53
N GLN A 45 1.19 -6.56 14.74
CA GLN A 45 0.41 -6.46 15.96
C GLN A 45 -0.53 -5.23 16.00
N GLU A 46 -0.24 -4.18 15.24
CA GLU A 46 -1.05 -2.96 15.25
C GLU A 46 -1.83 -2.72 13.96
N MET A 47 -1.74 -3.62 12.99
CA MET A 47 -2.30 -3.37 11.65
C MET A 47 -3.82 -3.18 11.66
N ASP A 48 -4.54 -3.98 12.43
CA ASP A 48 -5.99 -3.86 12.51
C ASP A 48 -6.40 -2.46 13.03
N GLU A 49 -5.75 -2.02 14.08
CA GLU A 49 -6.07 -0.71 14.69
C GLU A 49 -5.68 0.44 13.77
N VAL A 50 -4.46 0.40 13.23
CA VAL A 50 -3.95 1.48 12.38
C VAL A 50 -4.73 1.57 11.07
N THR A 51 -4.88 0.47 10.35
CA THR A 51 -5.62 0.48 9.09
C THR A 51 -7.07 0.88 9.33
N GLY A 52 -7.65 0.43 10.43
CA GLY A 52 -9.04 0.66 10.74
C GLY A 52 -9.44 2.13 10.92
N ILE A 53 -8.51 3.02 11.18
CA ILE A 53 -8.77 4.46 11.32
C ILE A 53 -8.32 5.26 10.10
N CYS A 54 -7.77 4.62 9.08
CA CYS A 54 -7.23 5.30 7.90
C CYS A 54 -8.26 5.43 6.79
N ASP A 55 -8.00 6.37 5.88
CA ASP A 55 -8.84 6.64 4.71
C ASP A 55 -8.32 5.94 3.46
N GLY A 56 -7.07 5.47 3.47
CA GLY A 56 -6.46 4.75 2.36
C GLY A 56 -5.31 3.88 2.84
N LEU A 57 -5.02 2.82 2.09
CA LEU A 57 -3.92 1.91 2.36
C LEU A 57 -3.01 1.80 1.13
N ASN A 58 -1.73 2.10 1.33
CA ASN A 58 -0.70 2.04 0.31
C ASN A 58 0.30 0.94 0.65
N LEU A 59 0.36 -0.08 -0.20
CA LEU A 59 1.25 -1.22 -0.03
C LEU A 59 2.34 -1.20 -1.10
N ASN A 60 3.60 -1.34 -0.69
CA ASN A 60 4.75 -1.37 -1.58
C ASN A 60 5.64 -2.55 -1.20
N ILE A 61 5.87 -3.50 -2.13
CA ILE A 61 6.56 -4.74 -1.86
C ILE A 61 8.08 -4.69 -2.01
N GLY A 62 8.65 -3.51 -2.18
CA GLY A 62 10.10 -3.33 -2.14
C GLY A 62 10.64 -3.68 -0.75
N THR A 63 11.87 -4.13 -0.66
CA THR A 63 12.49 -4.62 0.59
C THR A 63 11.58 -5.59 1.38
N PRO A 64 11.19 -6.73 0.77
CA PRO A 64 10.21 -7.64 1.39
C PRO A 64 10.78 -8.43 2.57
N SER A 65 9.88 -8.83 3.46
CA SER A 65 10.16 -9.78 4.54
C SER A 65 8.88 -10.52 4.88
N GLU A 66 8.99 -11.66 5.56
CA GLU A 66 7.80 -12.39 6.00
C GLU A 66 6.95 -11.56 6.95
N GLU A 67 7.58 -10.85 7.86
CA GLU A 67 6.88 -9.98 8.81
C GLU A 67 6.14 -8.86 8.09
N ARG A 68 6.77 -8.25 7.09
CA ARG A 68 6.14 -7.19 6.31
C ARG A 68 4.96 -7.70 5.51
N PHE A 69 5.10 -8.86 4.89
CA PHE A 69 4.01 -9.49 4.14
C PHE A 69 2.84 -9.88 5.06
N GLU A 70 3.13 -10.35 6.26
CA GLU A 70 2.10 -10.61 7.27
C GLU A 70 1.34 -9.33 7.63
N ALA A 71 2.07 -8.24 7.88
CA ALA A 71 1.47 -6.93 8.15
C ALA A 71 0.57 -6.49 6.99
N MET A 72 1.03 -6.64 5.76
CA MET A 72 0.26 -6.28 4.57
C MET A 72 -1.03 -7.07 4.45
N ARG A 73 -1.00 -8.38 4.74
CA ARG A 73 -2.21 -9.21 4.70
C ARG A 73 -3.24 -8.75 5.71
N ILE A 74 -2.82 -8.52 6.95
CA ILE A 74 -3.70 -8.05 8.01
C ILE A 74 -4.32 -6.70 7.64
N ALA A 75 -3.48 -5.77 7.20
CA ALA A 75 -3.93 -4.44 6.79
C ALA A 75 -4.90 -4.50 5.61
N ALA A 76 -4.59 -5.29 4.60
CA ALA A 76 -5.45 -5.43 3.42
C ALA A 76 -6.81 -6.02 3.75
N ARG A 77 -6.87 -7.03 4.61
CA ARG A 77 -8.13 -7.60 5.07
C ARG A 77 -8.98 -6.58 5.81
N MET A 78 -8.36 -5.80 6.68
CA MET A 78 -9.07 -4.74 7.41
C MET A 78 -9.56 -3.65 6.47
N ALA A 79 -8.74 -3.25 5.50
CA ALA A 79 -9.12 -2.26 4.49
C ALA A 79 -10.33 -2.72 3.67
N GLU A 80 -10.32 -3.98 3.22
CA GLU A 80 -11.45 -4.54 2.48
C GLU A 80 -12.71 -4.56 3.34
N LYS A 81 -12.60 -5.00 4.58
CA LYS A 81 -13.72 -5.07 5.51
C LYS A 81 -14.38 -3.70 5.72
N LYS A 82 -13.60 -2.64 5.73
CA LYS A 82 -14.08 -1.27 5.96
C LYS A 82 -14.24 -0.45 4.67
N ASN A 83 -14.08 -1.07 3.52
CA ASN A 83 -14.16 -0.39 2.21
C ASN A 83 -13.15 0.76 2.08
N ILE A 84 -11.94 0.56 2.63
CA ILE A 84 -10.83 1.49 2.50
C ILE A 84 -10.08 1.17 1.20
N PRO A 85 -9.86 2.14 0.30
CA PRO A 85 -9.14 1.88 -0.96
C PRO A 85 -7.72 1.39 -0.72
N ILE A 86 -7.29 0.43 -1.56
CA ILE A 86 -5.96 -0.18 -1.50
C ILE A 86 -5.21 0.09 -2.81
N VAL A 87 -4.01 0.64 -2.69
CA VAL A 87 -3.05 0.78 -3.79
C VAL A 87 -1.91 -0.20 -3.54
N LEU A 88 -1.58 -1.01 -4.54
CA LEU A 88 -0.49 -1.99 -4.46
C LEU A 88 0.58 -1.66 -5.48
N ASP A 89 1.78 -1.38 -5.01
CA ASP A 89 2.95 -1.09 -5.83
C ASP A 89 3.83 -2.35 -5.92
N LEU A 90 4.03 -2.86 -7.14
CA LEU A 90 4.64 -4.15 -7.43
C LEU A 90 6.17 -4.11 -7.54
N VAL A 91 6.84 -3.22 -6.83
CA VAL A 91 8.30 -3.04 -6.94
C VAL A 91 9.05 -4.37 -6.96
N GLY A 92 9.67 -4.70 -8.10
CA GLY A 92 10.50 -5.88 -8.25
C GLY A 92 9.74 -7.21 -8.19
N VAL A 93 8.46 -7.23 -8.51
CA VAL A 93 7.65 -8.46 -8.43
C VAL A 93 8.23 -9.62 -9.25
N GLY A 94 8.86 -9.33 -10.39
CA GLY A 94 9.47 -10.35 -11.23
C GLY A 94 10.86 -10.81 -10.79
N VAL A 95 11.43 -10.21 -9.76
CA VAL A 95 12.79 -10.51 -9.30
C VAL A 95 12.85 -11.84 -8.54
N SER A 96 11.81 -12.19 -7.81
CA SER A 96 11.81 -13.40 -6.98
C SER A 96 10.44 -14.06 -6.90
N ARG A 97 10.46 -15.37 -6.71
CA ARG A 97 9.24 -16.13 -6.46
C ARG A 97 8.56 -15.68 -5.15
N PHE A 98 9.34 -15.33 -4.16
CA PHE A 98 8.86 -14.85 -2.88
C PHE A 98 7.90 -13.64 -3.05
N ARG A 99 8.30 -12.68 -3.87
CA ARG A 99 7.48 -11.50 -4.15
C ARG A 99 6.23 -11.87 -4.98
N MET A 100 6.43 -12.65 -6.03
CA MET A 100 5.34 -13.06 -6.91
C MET A 100 4.28 -13.87 -6.16
N ASP A 101 4.69 -14.84 -5.36
CA ASP A 101 3.78 -15.69 -4.60
C ASP A 101 2.95 -14.87 -3.62
N PHE A 102 3.56 -13.91 -2.94
CA PHE A 102 2.82 -13.02 -2.05
C PHE A 102 1.77 -12.21 -2.82
N VAL A 103 2.16 -11.57 -3.93
CA VAL A 103 1.25 -10.74 -4.72
C VAL A 103 0.07 -11.54 -5.22
N MET A 104 0.33 -12.72 -5.79
CA MET A 104 -0.75 -13.59 -6.31
C MET A 104 -1.68 -14.03 -5.18
N SER A 105 -1.13 -14.40 -4.04
CA SER A 105 -1.91 -14.78 -2.87
C SER A 105 -2.77 -13.62 -2.36
N LEU A 106 -2.21 -12.42 -2.30
CA LEU A 106 -2.94 -11.24 -1.85
C LEU A 106 -4.09 -10.88 -2.80
N LEU A 107 -3.84 -10.92 -4.11
CA LEU A 107 -4.85 -10.61 -5.12
C LEU A 107 -6.00 -11.63 -5.13
N ASP A 108 -5.73 -12.88 -4.76
CA ASP A 108 -6.78 -13.90 -4.60
C ASP A 108 -7.63 -13.65 -3.36
N GLU A 109 -7.07 -13.01 -2.36
CA GLU A 109 -7.70 -12.88 -1.04
C GLU A 109 -8.51 -11.59 -0.88
N VAL A 110 -8.01 -10.46 -1.43
CA VAL A 110 -8.65 -9.15 -1.27
C VAL A 110 -8.77 -8.44 -2.61
N HIS A 111 -9.72 -7.51 -2.69
CA HIS A 111 -9.85 -6.61 -3.83
C HIS A 111 -8.88 -5.44 -3.68
N VAL A 112 -7.99 -5.28 -4.66
CA VAL A 112 -7.06 -4.15 -4.73
C VAL A 112 -7.59 -3.16 -5.76
N ASP A 113 -7.73 -1.90 -5.37
CA ASP A 113 -8.34 -0.87 -6.22
C ASP A 113 -7.41 -0.37 -7.32
N VAL A 114 -6.12 -0.23 -7.01
CA VAL A 114 -5.11 0.23 -7.97
C VAL A 114 -3.85 -0.61 -7.84
N ILE A 115 -3.39 -1.14 -8.98
CA ILE A 115 -2.10 -1.82 -9.09
C ILE A 115 -1.17 -0.91 -9.86
N LYS A 116 -0.03 -0.60 -9.27
CA LYS A 116 0.92 0.36 -9.81
C LYS A 116 2.29 -0.29 -9.98
N ASP A 117 2.92 -0.08 -11.10
CA ASP A 117 4.35 -0.22 -11.35
C ASP A 117 4.66 -0.15 -12.85
N LYS A 118 5.90 -0.54 -13.21
CA LYS A 118 6.33 -0.60 -14.60
C LYS A 118 5.49 -1.61 -15.38
N LEU A 119 5.27 -1.33 -16.65
CA LEU A 119 4.45 -2.18 -17.51
C LEU A 119 4.90 -3.65 -17.50
N SER A 120 6.22 -3.91 -17.50
CA SER A 120 6.77 -5.27 -17.45
C SER A 120 6.38 -6.02 -16.18
N GLU A 121 6.37 -5.35 -15.05
CA GLU A 121 6.01 -5.94 -13.76
C GLU A 121 4.51 -6.22 -13.67
N VAL A 122 3.69 -5.30 -14.15
CA VAL A 122 2.24 -5.50 -14.22
C VAL A 122 1.90 -6.69 -15.12
N LYS A 123 2.56 -6.81 -16.28
CA LYS A 123 2.36 -7.95 -17.20
C LYS A 123 2.69 -9.28 -16.54
N ASN A 124 3.76 -9.35 -15.75
CA ASN A 124 4.15 -10.57 -15.06
C ASN A 124 3.05 -11.09 -14.12
N VAL A 125 2.31 -10.18 -13.51
CA VAL A 125 1.21 -10.53 -12.59
C VAL A 125 -0.05 -10.90 -13.36
N MET A 126 -0.34 -10.21 -14.47
CA MET A 126 -1.57 -10.42 -15.24
C MET A 126 -1.52 -11.64 -16.15
N GLU A 127 -0.34 -12.14 -16.45
CA GLU A 127 -0.14 -13.36 -17.24
C GLU A 127 -0.04 -14.60 -16.35
#